data_6ce220dbb3caa0c481ee965825708d6d
#
_entry.id   6ce220dbb3caa0c481ee965825708d6d
#
_cell.length_a   1.000
_cell.length_b   1.000
_cell.length_c   1.000
_cell.angle_alpha   90.00
_cell.angle_beta   90.00
_cell.angle_gamma   90.00
#
_symmetry.space_group_name_H-M   'P 1'
#
loop_
_entity.id
_entity.type
_entity.pdbx_description
1 polymer ?
#
loop_
_entity_poly.entity_id
_entity_poly.type
_entity_poly.pdbx_seq_one_letter_code
_entity_poly.pdbx_strand_id
1 'polypeptide(L)'
;RSLVGSEMCIRDRIEGGTKEITLLGQNVNSYGKDLSCGMDFADLLAAIAQIPGDFLIRFMTSHPRDASEKLFDTMARYPKIAKQLHLPFQSGSSRVLKAMNRHYDRETYLQKVNYAKKVMPDLVLTSDVIVGFPGETDEEFEETISLIQSVHYDSLFTFIFSPRPGTPLSLIHI
;
A
#
# COMPACT_ATOMS: atom_id res chain seq x y z
N ARG A 1 -7.68 1.23 -19.60
CA ARG A 1 -9.16 1.20 -19.59
C ARG A 1 -9.67 2.54 -19.12
N SER A 2 -10.64 3.13 -19.82
CA SER A 2 -11.21 4.43 -19.50
C SER A 2 -11.86 4.43 -18.11
N LEU A 3 -11.70 5.54 -17.37
CA LEU A 3 -12.37 5.79 -16.08
C LEU A 3 -13.88 5.60 -16.18
N VAL A 4 -14.48 6.07 -17.27
CA VAL A 4 -15.91 6.01 -17.57
C VAL A 4 -16.45 4.58 -17.55
N GLY A 5 -15.73 3.61 -18.11
CA GLY A 5 -16.17 2.20 -18.08
C GLY A 5 -16.10 1.57 -16.70
N SER A 6 -15.10 1.93 -15.89
CA SER A 6 -14.98 1.43 -14.52
C SER A 6 -16.03 2.05 -13.59
N GLU A 7 -16.32 3.33 -13.74
CA GLU A 7 -17.33 4.05 -12.95
C GLU A 7 -18.74 3.54 -13.25
N MET A 8 -19.09 3.32 -14.51
CA MET A 8 -20.38 2.72 -14.88
C MET A 8 -20.58 1.32 -14.27
N CYS A 9 -19.58 0.44 -14.38
CA CYS A 9 -19.67 -0.89 -13.77
C CYS A 9 -19.82 -0.85 -12.26
N ILE A 10 -19.19 0.11 -11.57
CA ILE A 10 -19.31 0.30 -10.13
C ILE A 10 -20.71 0.80 -9.77
N ARG A 11 -21.23 1.77 -10.52
CA ARG A 11 -22.58 2.32 -10.34
C ARG A 11 -23.65 1.24 -10.46
N ASP A 12 -23.60 0.43 -11.52
CA ASP A 12 -24.54 -0.67 -11.76
C ASP A 12 -24.53 -1.68 -10.61
N ARG A 13 -23.34 -1.97 -10.05
CA ARG A 13 -23.20 -2.87 -8.89
C ARG A 13 -23.83 -2.28 -7.64
N ILE A 14 -23.63 -0.99 -7.37
CA ILE A 14 -24.21 -0.30 -6.22
C ILE A 14 -25.73 -0.26 -6.34
N GLU A 15 -26.27 0.05 -7.51
CA GLU A 15 -27.70 0.02 -7.79
C GLU A 15 -28.28 -1.37 -7.64
N GLY A 16 -27.50 -2.42 -7.97
CA GLY A 16 -27.81 -3.84 -7.71
C GLY A 16 -27.68 -4.26 -6.24
N GLY A 17 -27.42 -3.33 -5.29
CA GLY A 17 -27.38 -3.60 -3.85
C GLY A 17 -26.02 -4.03 -3.28
N THR A 18 -24.92 -3.92 -4.04
CA THR A 18 -23.57 -4.20 -3.54
C THR A 18 -23.20 -3.25 -2.43
N LYS A 19 -22.75 -3.78 -1.28
CA LYS A 19 -22.42 -3.02 -0.07
C LYS A 19 -20.92 -2.81 0.15
N GLU A 20 -20.08 -3.57 -0.53
CA GLU A 20 -18.62 -3.41 -0.43
C GLU A 20 -17.96 -3.62 -1.80
N ILE A 21 -17.05 -2.74 -2.14
CA ILE A 21 -16.28 -2.79 -3.38
C ILE A 21 -14.79 -2.78 -3.03
N THR A 22 -14.07 -3.80 -3.46
CA THR A 22 -12.62 -3.86 -3.29
C THR A 22 -11.93 -3.60 -4.63
N LEU A 23 -11.11 -2.57 -4.68
CA LEU A 23 -10.27 -2.26 -5.84
C LEU A 23 -8.97 -3.08 -5.77
N LEU A 24 -8.70 -3.83 -6.81
CA LEU A 24 -7.55 -4.73 -6.90
C LEU A 24 -6.65 -4.37 -8.09
N GLY A 25 -5.35 -4.53 -7.88
CA GLY A 25 -4.32 -4.37 -8.90
C GLY A 25 -2.99 -4.89 -8.39
N GLN A 26 -1.96 -4.95 -9.22
CA GLN A 26 -0.60 -5.29 -8.75
C GLN A 26 -0.01 -4.19 -7.85
N ASN A 27 -0.31 -2.94 -8.16
CA ASN A 27 -0.04 -1.76 -7.36
C ASN A 27 -1.12 -0.73 -7.70
N VAL A 28 -2.18 -0.69 -6.89
CA VAL A 28 -3.33 0.20 -7.17
C VAL A 28 -2.95 1.68 -7.12
N ASN A 29 -1.94 2.04 -6.31
CA ASN A 29 -1.49 3.42 -6.15
C ASN A 29 -0.79 3.96 -7.41
N SER A 30 -0.41 3.09 -8.35
CA SER A 30 0.16 3.50 -9.64
C SER A 30 -0.90 3.81 -10.70
N TYR A 31 -2.18 3.69 -10.36
CA TYR A 31 -3.27 4.02 -11.27
C TYR A 31 -3.13 5.45 -11.78
N GLY A 32 -3.37 5.62 -13.07
CA GLY A 32 -3.38 6.94 -13.73
C GLY A 32 -2.04 7.39 -14.30
N LYS A 33 -0.91 6.73 -13.96
CA LYS A 33 0.42 7.11 -14.47
C LYS A 33 0.56 6.98 -15.99
N ASP A 34 -0.23 6.11 -16.59
CA ASP A 34 -0.32 5.84 -18.03
C ASP A 34 -1.49 6.54 -18.69
N LEU A 35 -2.31 7.29 -17.95
CA LEU A 35 -3.47 7.99 -18.45
C LEU A 35 -3.12 9.45 -18.77
N SER A 36 -3.49 9.91 -19.96
CA SER A 36 -3.30 11.30 -20.41
C SER A 36 -4.18 12.32 -19.68
N CYS A 37 -5.15 11.87 -18.89
CA CYS A 37 -6.09 12.75 -18.17
C CYS A 37 -5.54 13.36 -16.88
N GLY A 38 -4.32 12.96 -16.44
CA GLY A 38 -3.69 13.47 -15.22
C GLY A 38 -4.35 13.04 -13.90
N MET A 39 -5.32 12.12 -13.95
CA MET A 39 -5.99 11.60 -12.76
C MET A 39 -5.14 10.50 -12.12
N ASP A 40 -5.01 10.54 -10.80
CA ASP A 40 -4.33 9.51 -10.00
C ASP A 40 -5.34 8.62 -9.23
N PHE A 41 -4.81 7.70 -8.43
CA PHE A 41 -5.63 6.78 -7.65
C PHE A 41 -6.49 7.50 -6.60
N ALA A 42 -6.01 8.60 -6.02
CA ALA A 42 -6.78 9.38 -5.06
C ALA A 42 -7.99 10.06 -5.74
N ASP A 43 -7.83 10.54 -6.98
CA ASP A 43 -8.92 11.10 -7.76
C ASP A 43 -9.97 10.04 -8.11
N LEU A 44 -9.53 8.82 -8.47
CA LEU A 44 -10.43 7.69 -8.70
C LEU A 44 -11.24 7.35 -7.45
N LEU A 45 -10.59 7.25 -6.29
CA LEU A 45 -11.27 6.98 -5.02
C LEU A 45 -12.29 8.06 -4.68
N ALA A 46 -11.93 9.34 -4.88
CA ALA A 46 -12.83 10.46 -4.65
C ALA A 46 -14.05 10.41 -5.57
N ALA A 47 -13.86 10.09 -6.86
CA ALA A 47 -14.94 9.95 -7.83
C ALA A 47 -15.91 8.81 -7.44
N ILE A 48 -15.37 7.63 -7.08
CA ILE A 48 -16.19 6.49 -6.62
C ILE A 48 -16.94 6.83 -5.33
N ALA A 49 -16.31 7.50 -4.38
CA ALA A 49 -16.92 7.84 -3.10
C ALA A 49 -18.11 8.82 -3.24
N GLN A 50 -18.16 9.60 -4.32
CA GLN A 50 -19.25 10.51 -4.63
C GLN A 50 -20.47 9.83 -5.27
N ILE A 51 -20.36 8.57 -5.71
CA ILE A 51 -21.50 7.81 -6.23
C ILE A 51 -22.55 7.68 -5.12
N PRO A 52 -23.84 8.00 -5.37
CA PRO A 52 -24.91 7.82 -4.39
C PRO A 52 -25.05 6.35 -3.96
N GLY A 53 -25.45 6.12 -2.71
CA GLY A 53 -25.67 4.79 -2.15
C GLY A 53 -24.88 4.58 -0.85
N ASP A 54 -25.25 3.52 -0.14
CA ASP A 54 -24.62 3.09 1.11
C ASP A 54 -23.71 1.88 0.82
N PHE A 55 -22.42 2.14 0.67
CA PHE A 55 -21.40 1.12 0.37
C PHE A 55 -20.03 1.54 0.89
N LEU A 56 -19.14 0.56 1.06
CA LEU A 56 -17.77 0.74 1.50
C LEU A 56 -16.79 0.48 0.35
N ILE A 57 -15.75 1.28 0.27
CA ILE A 57 -14.66 1.13 -0.71
C ILE A 57 -13.43 0.63 0.03
N ARG A 58 -12.86 -0.47 -0.44
CA ARG A 58 -11.55 -0.97 0.00
C ARG A 58 -10.60 -1.05 -1.18
N PHE A 59 -9.33 -1.09 -0.89
CA PHE A 59 -8.30 -1.39 -1.87
C PHE A 59 -7.15 -2.16 -1.23
N MET A 60 -6.44 -2.92 -2.06
CA MET A 60 -5.30 -3.74 -1.62
C MET A 60 -4.10 -3.50 -2.54
N THR A 61 -2.93 -4.03 -2.13
CA THR A 61 -1.70 -3.99 -2.93
C THR A 61 -1.16 -2.58 -3.18
N SER A 62 -1.01 -1.81 -2.10
CA SER A 62 -0.32 -0.52 -2.12
C SER A 62 1.20 -0.70 -2.11
N HIS A 63 1.92 0.19 -2.76
CA HIS A 63 3.38 0.25 -2.70
C HIS A 63 3.81 1.56 -2.02
N PRO A 64 4.72 1.54 -1.02
CA PRO A 64 5.11 2.74 -0.27
C PRO A 64 5.60 3.89 -1.15
N ARG A 65 6.32 3.59 -2.25
CA ARG A 65 6.77 4.62 -3.20
C ARG A 65 5.61 5.47 -3.74
N ASP A 66 4.50 4.83 -4.05
CA ASP A 66 3.37 5.45 -4.74
C ASP A 66 2.26 5.91 -3.78
N ALA A 67 2.40 5.67 -2.48
CA ALA A 67 1.51 6.20 -1.45
C ALA A 67 1.79 7.70 -1.24
N SER A 68 0.82 8.55 -1.57
CA SER A 68 0.91 10.01 -1.49
C SER A 68 0.10 10.58 -0.34
N GLU A 69 0.46 11.78 0.13
CA GLU A 69 -0.35 12.51 1.11
C GLU A 69 -1.76 12.77 0.59
N LYS A 70 -1.90 13.10 -0.70
CA LYS A 70 -3.21 13.26 -1.37
C LYS A 70 -4.09 12.02 -1.22
N LEU A 71 -3.51 10.80 -1.30
CA LEU A 71 -4.25 9.56 -1.08
C LEU A 71 -4.76 9.49 0.37
N PHE A 72 -3.91 9.79 1.35
CA PHE A 72 -4.28 9.74 2.76
C PHE A 72 -5.34 10.79 3.11
N ASP A 73 -5.21 12.02 2.59
CA ASP A 73 -6.22 13.07 2.75
C ASP A 73 -7.57 12.67 2.13
N THR A 74 -7.53 12.02 0.96
CA THR A 74 -8.73 11.50 0.31
C THR A 74 -9.41 10.41 1.16
N MET A 75 -8.62 9.47 1.70
CA MET A 75 -9.14 8.45 2.63
C MET A 75 -9.76 9.07 3.87
N ALA A 76 -9.11 10.07 4.46
CA ALA A 76 -9.61 10.77 5.64
C ALA A 76 -10.91 11.52 5.36
N ARG A 77 -11.01 12.14 4.16
CA ARG A 77 -12.14 13.00 3.77
C ARG A 77 -13.43 12.25 3.50
N TYR A 78 -13.36 11.06 2.89
CA TYR A 78 -14.54 10.34 2.43
C TYR A 78 -14.89 9.16 3.35
N PRO A 79 -16.01 9.21 4.11
CA PRO A 79 -16.40 8.12 5.03
C PRO A 79 -16.66 6.78 4.36
N LYS A 80 -16.97 6.77 3.06
CA LYS A 80 -17.16 5.55 2.27
C LYS A 80 -15.85 4.81 2.00
N ILE A 81 -14.70 5.44 2.18
CA ILE A 81 -13.40 4.79 2.01
C ILE A 81 -12.99 4.19 3.35
N ALA A 82 -12.78 2.88 3.39
CA ALA A 82 -12.33 2.19 4.58
C ALA A 82 -10.97 2.75 5.04
N LYS A 83 -10.86 3.10 6.32
CA LYS A 83 -9.60 3.53 6.92
C LYS A 83 -8.73 2.33 7.24
N GLN A 84 -8.43 1.56 6.22
CA GLN A 84 -7.56 0.39 6.25
C GLN A 84 -6.53 0.51 5.13
N LEU A 85 -5.26 0.45 5.49
CA LEU A 85 -4.15 0.57 4.56
C LEU A 85 -3.20 -0.62 4.73
N HIS A 86 -3.01 -1.37 3.66
CA HIS A 86 -1.95 -2.36 3.59
C HIS A 86 -0.75 -1.72 2.89
N LEU A 87 0.34 -1.49 3.64
CA LEU A 87 1.52 -0.78 3.16
C LEU A 87 2.80 -1.57 3.47
N PRO A 88 3.19 -2.53 2.61
CA PRO A 88 4.33 -3.41 2.84
C PRO A 88 5.65 -2.64 2.95
N PHE A 89 6.33 -2.69 4.11
CA PHE A 89 7.63 -2.04 4.28
C PHE A 89 8.82 -2.95 3.93
N GLN A 90 8.64 -4.26 3.97
CA GLN A 90 9.56 -5.34 3.59
C GLN A 90 10.78 -5.48 4.47
N SER A 91 11.51 -4.42 4.82
CA SER A 91 12.65 -4.38 5.74
C SER A 91 12.76 -3.02 6.41
N GLY A 92 13.28 -2.98 7.63
CA GLY A 92 13.59 -1.74 8.35
C GLY A 92 14.93 -1.13 7.98
N SER A 93 15.80 -1.85 7.25
CA SER A 93 17.10 -1.36 6.81
C SER A 93 17.03 -0.75 5.42
N SER A 94 17.47 0.51 5.30
CA SER A 94 17.53 1.21 4.01
C SER A 94 18.49 0.52 3.02
N ARG A 95 19.57 -0.13 3.51
CA ARG A 95 20.49 -0.91 2.67
C ARG A 95 19.80 -2.15 2.11
N VAL A 96 19.08 -2.88 2.95
CA VAL A 96 18.34 -4.09 2.54
C VAL A 96 17.23 -3.70 1.56
N LEU A 97 16.47 -2.63 1.80
CA LEU A 97 15.47 -2.11 0.88
C LEU A 97 16.06 -1.79 -0.49
N LYS A 98 17.24 -1.16 -0.54
CA LYS A 98 17.97 -0.90 -1.79
C LYS A 98 18.38 -2.21 -2.49
N ALA A 99 18.86 -3.20 -1.74
CA ALA A 99 19.21 -4.52 -2.28
C ALA A 99 17.99 -5.29 -2.81
N MET A 100 16.82 -5.09 -2.20
CA MET A 100 15.53 -5.59 -2.67
C MET A 100 14.96 -4.79 -3.87
N ASN A 101 15.71 -3.82 -4.38
CA ASN A 101 15.26 -2.89 -5.45
C ASN A 101 13.98 -2.12 -5.09
N ARG A 102 13.83 -1.76 -3.80
CA ARG A 102 12.74 -0.88 -3.34
C ARG A 102 13.19 0.57 -3.53
N HIS A 103 12.33 1.40 -4.09
CA HIS A 103 12.64 2.80 -4.40
C HIS A 103 12.14 3.75 -3.29
N TYR A 104 12.38 3.36 -2.04
CA TYR A 104 12.14 4.15 -0.83
C TYR A 104 13.10 3.66 0.26
N ASP A 105 13.35 4.50 1.25
CA ASP A 105 14.14 4.20 2.44
C ASP A 105 13.26 4.19 3.70
N ARG A 106 13.87 3.86 4.83
CA ARG A 106 13.22 3.81 6.14
C ARG A 106 12.57 5.13 6.52
N GLU A 107 13.30 6.24 6.35
CA GLU A 107 12.82 7.58 6.72
C GLU A 107 11.61 7.99 5.90
N THR A 108 11.66 7.83 4.61
CA THR A 108 10.53 8.11 3.69
C THR A 108 9.30 7.28 4.05
N TYR A 109 9.50 6.01 4.40
CA TYR A 109 8.42 5.14 4.84
C TYR A 109 7.77 5.64 6.14
N LEU A 110 8.60 5.95 7.15
CA LEU A 110 8.13 6.46 8.45
C LEU A 110 7.39 7.80 8.31
N GLN A 111 7.89 8.71 7.47
CA GLN A 111 7.21 9.98 7.19
C GLN A 111 5.79 9.75 6.66
N LYS A 112 5.63 8.85 5.70
CA LYS A 112 4.32 8.49 5.12
C LYS A 112 3.38 7.88 6.15
N VAL A 113 3.86 6.93 6.95
CA VAL A 113 3.07 6.30 7.99
C VAL A 113 2.62 7.31 9.05
N ASN A 114 3.54 8.16 9.51
CA ASN A 114 3.24 9.19 10.50
C ASN A 114 2.21 10.19 9.97
N TYR A 115 2.33 10.60 8.70
CA TYR A 115 1.33 11.46 8.06
C TYR A 115 -0.03 10.76 7.97
N ALA A 116 -0.07 9.51 7.50
CA ALA A 116 -1.32 8.75 7.40
C ALA A 116 -2.02 8.61 8.76
N LYS A 117 -1.28 8.28 9.82
CA LYS A 117 -1.82 8.19 11.19
C LYS A 117 -2.25 9.55 11.75
N LYS A 118 -1.57 10.64 11.37
CA LYS A 118 -1.95 12.00 11.77
C LYS A 118 -3.31 12.40 11.20
N VAL A 119 -3.56 12.11 9.92
CA VAL A 119 -4.82 12.49 9.25
C VAL A 119 -5.94 11.48 9.48
N MET A 120 -5.59 10.25 9.86
CA MET A 120 -6.53 9.16 10.19
C MET A 120 -6.11 8.49 11.50
N PRO A 121 -6.50 9.02 12.69
CA PRO A 121 -6.11 8.42 13.98
C PRO A 121 -6.65 7.01 14.21
N ASP A 122 -7.72 6.63 13.51
CA ASP A 122 -8.38 5.32 13.52
C ASP A 122 -7.94 4.41 12.34
N LEU A 123 -6.80 4.74 11.70
CA LEU A 123 -6.27 3.95 10.60
C LEU A 123 -5.85 2.56 11.05
N VAL A 124 -6.42 1.53 10.44
CA VAL A 124 -5.93 0.14 10.53
C VAL A 124 -4.80 -0.04 9.53
N LEU A 125 -3.59 -0.21 10.04
CA LEU A 125 -2.38 -0.34 9.23
C LEU A 125 -1.83 -1.76 9.27
N THR A 126 -1.72 -2.39 8.12
CA THR A 126 -1.13 -3.72 7.96
C THR A 126 0.07 -3.67 7.03
N SER A 127 0.99 -4.62 7.19
CA SER A 127 2.22 -4.63 6.39
C SER A 127 2.79 -6.03 6.21
N ASP A 128 3.74 -6.14 5.27
CA ASP A 128 4.56 -7.33 5.06
C ASP A 128 6.01 -7.03 5.42
N VAL A 129 6.68 -8.03 5.98
CA VAL A 129 8.11 -8.02 6.27
C VAL A 129 8.76 -9.31 5.80
N ILE A 130 9.94 -9.20 5.21
CA ILE A 130 10.79 -10.31 4.81
C ILE A 130 12.05 -10.24 5.64
N VAL A 131 12.40 -11.33 6.33
CA VAL A 131 13.61 -11.46 7.13
C VAL A 131 14.55 -12.51 6.52
N GLY A 132 15.85 -12.44 6.85
CA GLY A 132 16.85 -13.34 6.31
C GLY A 132 17.13 -13.09 4.83
N PHE A 133 17.03 -11.82 4.39
CA PHE A 133 17.44 -11.46 3.03
C PHE A 133 18.95 -11.67 2.86
N PRO A 134 19.44 -12.17 1.70
CA PRO A 134 20.86 -12.45 1.48
C PRO A 134 21.75 -11.25 1.84
N GLY A 135 22.66 -11.48 2.80
CA GLY A 135 23.57 -10.45 3.32
C GLY A 135 22.93 -9.45 4.29
N GLU A 136 21.74 -9.72 4.81
CA GLU A 136 21.18 -8.99 5.94
C GLU A 136 22.00 -9.31 7.21
N THR A 137 22.41 -8.28 7.95
CA THR A 137 23.14 -8.44 9.21
C THR A 137 22.19 -8.41 10.40
N ASP A 138 22.69 -8.81 11.59
CA ASP A 138 21.89 -8.78 12.82
C ASP A 138 21.48 -7.35 13.17
N GLU A 139 22.36 -6.36 12.95
CA GLU A 139 22.04 -4.94 13.17
C GLU A 139 20.91 -4.46 12.26
N GLU A 140 20.88 -4.90 11.02
CA GLU A 140 19.84 -4.56 10.06
C GLU A 140 18.51 -5.25 10.37
N PHE A 141 18.56 -6.45 10.90
CA PHE A 141 17.40 -7.12 11.46
C PHE A 141 16.85 -6.33 12.67
N GLU A 142 17.72 -5.85 13.57
CA GLU A 142 17.31 -5.00 14.70
C GLU A 142 16.72 -3.67 14.23
N GLU A 143 17.18 -3.07 13.12
CA GLU A 143 16.52 -1.93 12.50
C GLU A 143 15.07 -2.27 12.08
N THR A 144 14.83 -3.49 11.59
CA THR A 144 13.49 -3.98 11.24
C THR A 144 12.60 -4.10 12.48
N ILE A 145 13.12 -4.69 13.57
CA ILE A 145 12.40 -4.79 14.84
C ILE A 145 12.07 -3.41 15.39
N SER A 146 13.05 -2.50 15.40
CA SER A 146 12.87 -1.10 15.83
C SER A 146 11.78 -0.36 15.04
N LEU A 147 11.69 -0.58 13.71
CA LEU A 147 10.63 -0.01 12.89
C LEU A 147 9.26 -0.56 13.28
N ILE A 148 9.14 -1.87 13.48
CA ILE A 148 7.89 -2.51 13.90
C ILE A 148 7.42 -1.92 15.23
N GLN A 149 8.32 -1.80 16.20
CA GLN A 149 8.01 -1.24 17.52
C GLN A 149 7.58 0.22 17.47
N SER A 150 8.17 1.02 16.57
CA SER A 150 7.85 2.44 16.45
C SER A 150 6.52 2.70 15.73
N VAL A 151 6.17 1.86 14.76
CA VAL A 151 4.98 2.06 13.93
C VAL A 151 3.70 1.54 14.59
N HIS A 152 3.76 0.46 15.40
CA HIS A 152 2.57 -0.19 15.98
C HIS A 152 1.54 -0.58 14.91
N TYR A 153 1.84 -1.63 14.14
CA TYR A 153 0.93 -2.19 13.15
C TYR A 153 -0.21 -2.95 13.81
N ASP A 154 -1.38 -2.93 13.19
CA ASP A 154 -2.52 -3.78 13.61
C ASP A 154 -2.31 -5.24 13.24
N SER A 155 -1.63 -5.50 12.12
CA SER A 155 -1.24 -6.84 11.70
C SER A 155 0.00 -6.82 10.80
N LEU A 156 0.86 -7.83 10.96
CA LEU A 156 2.05 -8.06 10.15
C LEU A 156 2.03 -9.47 9.57
N PHE A 157 2.31 -9.55 8.28
CA PHE A 157 2.63 -10.82 7.63
C PHE A 157 4.14 -10.94 7.51
N THR A 158 4.70 -11.95 8.17
CA THR A 158 6.14 -12.16 8.26
C THR A 158 6.55 -13.34 7.39
N PHE A 159 7.57 -13.13 6.56
CA PHE A 159 8.08 -14.13 5.64
C PHE A 159 9.59 -14.29 5.84
N ILE A 160 10.06 -15.53 5.80
CA ILE A 160 11.49 -15.81 5.66
C ILE A 160 11.82 -15.74 4.17
N PHE A 161 12.92 -15.08 3.82
CA PHE A 161 13.36 -15.00 2.43
C PHE A 161 13.49 -16.40 1.82
N SER A 162 12.92 -16.59 0.64
CA SER A 162 13.04 -17.82 -0.14
C SER A 162 13.50 -17.48 -1.56
N PRO A 163 14.67 -17.99 -1.99
CA PRO A 163 15.17 -17.73 -3.34
C PRO A 163 14.23 -18.37 -4.38
N ARG A 164 13.90 -17.59 -5.43
CA ARG A 164 13.09 -18.10 -6.54
C ARG A 164 14.00 -18.42 -7.73
N PRO A 165 13.88 -19.61 -8.37
CA PRO A 165 14.63 -19.94 -9.56
C PRO A 165 14.47 -18.86 -10.66
N GLY A 166 15.57 -18.53 -11.33
CA GLY A 166 15.57 -17.54 -12.41
C GLY A 166 15.69 -16.08 -11.96
N THR A 167 15.88 -15.81 -10.68
CA THR A 167 16.20 -14.47 -10.17
C THR A 167 17.71 -14.33 -9.91
N PRO A 168 18.31 -13.11 -10.00
CA PRO A 168 19.72 -12.91 -9.65
C PRO A 168 20.07 -13.42 -8.25
N LEU A 169 19.15 -13.36 -7.30
CA LEU A 169 19.31 -13.83 -5.92
C LEU A 169 19.31 -15.37 -5.81
N SER A 170 18.79 -16.10 -6.79
CA SER A 170 18.84 -17.56 -6.80
C SER A 170 20.24 -18.12 -7.07
N LEU A 171 21.17 -17.28 -7.53
CA LEU A 171 22.57 -17.65 -7.83
C LEU A 171 23.49 -17.37 -6.63
N ILE A 172 22.99 -16.73 -5.57
CA ILE A 172 23.77 -16.49 -4.36
C ILE A 172 23.60 -17.74 -3.49
N HIS A 173 24.64 -18.59 -3.47
CA HIS A 173 24.72 -19.67 -2.50
C HIS A 173 24.94 -19.07 -1.12
N ILE A 174 23.95 -19.25 -0.24
CA ILE A 174 24.04 -18.94 1.20
C ILE A 174 24.82 -20.07 1.87
#